data_237e4256431887b29452ed03b4fd532d
#
_entry.id   237e4256431887b29452ed03b4fd532d
#
_cell.length_a   1.000
_cell.length_b   1.000
_cell.length_c   1.000
_cell.angle_alpha   90.00
_cell.angle_beta   90.00
_cell.angle_gamma   90.00
#
_symmetry.space_group_name_H-M   'P 1'
#
loop_
_entity.id
_entity.type
_entity.pdbx_description
1 polymer ?
#
loop_
_entity_poly.entity_id
_entity_poly.type
_entity_poly.pdbx_seq_one_letter_code
_entity_poly.pdbx_strand_id
1 'polypeptide(L)'
;MNKIINDETSNLIILNQYIKDLSYENFQKNGTHNFNAKENNTNIEINVIHEPYGEINFGVSIKITINCKSKKEKNTIFHLELDYYGLFKSEGTKLVDKNKLASEGARIIFPFARSIIASVTQNGGFMPIILDNVNFNLTKG
;
A
#
# COMPACT_ATOMS: atom_id res chain seq x y z
N MET A 1 -23.66 29.75 4.03
CA MET A 1 -23.57 29.20 3.80
C MET A 1 -22.96 28.57 3.31
N ASN A 2 -22.79 27.92 3.05
CA ASN A 2 -22.38 27.18 2.69
C ASN A 2 -22.01 26.60 2.02
N LYS A 3 -21.83 26.20 1.60
CA LYS A 3 -21.63 25.53 1.10
C LYS A 3 -21.09 25.02 0.51
N ILE A 4 -20.85 24.63 0.13
CA ILE A 4 -20.37 24.05 -0.34
C ILE A 4 -19.94 23.39 -0.58
N ILE A 5 -19.84 22.95 -0.71
CA ILE A 5 -19.53 22.25 -0.75
C ILE A 5 -19.06 21.40 -1.31
N ASN A 6 -18.52 20.84 -1.43
CA ASN A 6 -18.08 19.96 -1.92
C ASN A 6 -18.75 18.87 -2.15
N ASP A 7 -19.47 18.90 -2.69
CA ASP A 7 -20.23 17.96 -3.00
C ASP A 7 -19.71 16.89 -3.67
N GLU A 8 -18.60 16.98 -4.25
CA GLU A 8 -18.03 15.95 -4.90
C GLU A 8 -17.35 15.01 -4.02
N THR A 9 -17.14 15.27 -2.78
CA THR A 9 -16.52 14.33 -1.90
C THR A 9 -17.57 13.46 -1.34
N SER A 10 -17.50 12.18 -1.63
CA SER A 10 -18.37 11.25 -0.96
C SER A 10 -17.76 10.98 0.41
N ASN A 11 -18.60 10.73 1.38
CA ASN A 11 -18.15 10.35 2.70
C ASN A 11 -17.90 8.87 2.70
N LEU A 12 -16.65 8.51 2.89
CA LEU A 12 -16.28 7.10 3.00
C LEU A 12 -16.21 6.71 4.46
N ILE A 13 -16.82 5.61 4.78
CA ILE A 13 -16.76 5.05 6.11
C ILE A 13 -15.97 3.76 6.01
N ILE A 14 -14.96 3.59 6.86
CA ILE A 14 -14.19 2.37 6.90
C ILE A 14 -14.99 1.36 7.72
N LEU A 15 -15.36 0.26 7.10
CA LEU A 15 -16.06 -0.79 7.80
C LEU A 15 -15.09 -1.78 8.42
N ASN A 16 -13.94 -1.99 7.78
CA ASN A 16 -12.92 -2.88 8.29
C ASN A 16 -11.63 -2.64 7.54
N GLN A 17 -10.50 -2.95 8.15
CA GLN A 17 -9.22 -2.90 7.48
C GLN A 17 -8.29 -3.90 8.14
N TYR A 18 -7.46 -4.55 7.35
CA TYR A 18 -6.57 -5.58 7.90
C TYR A 18 -5.54 -6.02 6.88
N ILE A 19 -4.52 -6.71 7.38
CA ILE A 19 -3.55 -7.36 6.52
C ILE A 19 -4.22 -8.57 5.93
N LYS A 20 -4.34 -8.61 4.61
CA LYS A 20 -4.93 -9.75 3.95
C LYS A 20 -3.87 -10.82 3.72
N ASP A 21 -2.65 -10.40 3.44
CA ASP A 21 -1.55 -11.33 3.22
C ASP A 21 -0.24 -10.60 3.45
N LEU A 22 0.69 -11.26 4.11
CA LEU A 22 2.01 -10.69 4.36
C LEU A 22 3.03 -11.80 4.28
N SER A 23 4.02 -11.61 3.42
CA SER A 23 5.07 -12.58 3.22
C SER A 23 6.41 -11.86 3.23
N TYR A 24 7.33 -12.32 4.03
CA TYR A 24 8.66 -11.73 4.10
C TYR A 24 9.68 -12.84 4.21
N GLU A 25 10.70 -12.78 3.38
CA GLU A 25 11.75 -13.76 3.41
C GLU A 25 13.10 -13.08 3.37
N ASN A 26 13.95 -13.42 4.31
CA ASN A 26 15.28 -12.86 4.45
C ASN A 26 16.28 -13.92 3.99
N PHE A 27 17.03 -13.58 2.96
CA PHE A 27 17.97 -14.53 2.35
C PHE A 27 19.40 -14.30 2.81
N GLN A 28 19.58 -13.51 3.85
CA GLN A 28 20.92 -13.29 4.39
C GLN A 28 21.51 -14.58 4.88
N LYS A 29 22.77 -14.81 4.55
CA LYS A 29 23.47 -15.97 5.06
C LYS A 29 24.34 -15.52 6.21
N ASN A 30 24.14 -16.12 7.36
CA ASN A 30 24.97 -15.87 8.55
C ASN A 30 24.94 -14.41 9.02
N GLY A 31 23.92 -13.67 8.61
CA GLY A 31 23.76 -12.29 9.05
C GLY A 31 24.88 -11.36 8.62
N THR A 32 25.55 -11.67 7.51
CA THR A 32 26.73 -10.92 7.12
C THR A 32 26.49 -9.98 5.96
N HIS A 33 25.24 -9.72 5.62
CA HIS A 33 24.98 -8.79 4.55
C HIS A 33 25.31 -7.37 4.91
N ASN A 34 25.76 -6.63 3.92
CA ASN A 34 26.03 -5.23 4.07
C ASN A 34 24.71 -4.46 3.97
N PHE A 35 24.40 -3.69 4.99
CA PHE A 35 23.17 -2.93 5.03
C PHE A 35 23.27 -1.57 4.39
N ASN A 36 24.36 -1.28 3.71
CA ASN A 36 24.55 0.01 3.07
C ASN A 36 23.63 0.10 1.86
N ALA A 37 22.72 1.05 1.90
CA ALA A 37 21.75 1.24 0.82
C ALA A 37 22.41 1.48 -0.52
N LYS A 38 23.62 2.01 -0.53
CA LYS A 38 24.32 2.27 -1.78
C LYS A 38 24.76 1.00 -2.48
N GLU A 39 24.85 -0.10 -1.76
CA GLU A 39 25.28 -1.36 -2.34
C GLU A 39 24.14 -2.27 -2.69
N ASN A 40 22.91 -1.83 -2.45
CA ASN A 40 21.72 -2.63 -2.70
C ASN A 40 20.77 -1.92 -3.65
N ASN A 41 20.11 -2.70 -4.48
CA ASN A 41 19.04 -2.20 -5.33
C ASN A 41 17.71 -2.64 -4.72
N THR A 42 16.86 -1.68 -4.39
CA THR A 42 15.55 -1.97 -3.85
C THR A 42 14.51 -1.57 -4.87
N ASN A 43 13.72 -2.54 -5.31
CA ASN A 43 12.66 -2.31 -6.27
C ASN A 43 11.33 -2.42 -5.55
N ILE A 44 10.50 -1.41 -5.67
CA ILE A 44 9.22 -1.35 -4.97
C ILE A 44 8.11 -1.16 -5.99
N GLU A 45 7.10 -2.03 -5.92
CA GLU A 45 5.93 -1.94 -6.78
C GLU A 45 4.70 -1.80 -5.90
N ILE A 46 3.82 -0.89 -6.25
CA ILE A 46 2.58 -0.66 -5.50
C ILE A 46 1.42 -0.71 -6.48
N ASN A 47 0.48 -1.59 -6.22
CA ASN A 47 -0.72 -1.75 -7.05
C ASN A 47 -1.96 -1.61 -6.20
N VAL A 48 -2.98 -0.99 -6.75
CA VAL A 48 -4.26 -0.79 -6.07
C VAL A 48 -5.33 -1.54 -6.83
N ILE A 49 -6.11 -2.33 -6.12
CA ILE A 49 -7.19 -3.11 -6.71
C ILE A 49 -8.49 -2.72 -6.03
N HIS A 50 -9.49 -2.43 -6.84
CA HIS A 50 -10.81 -2.04 -6.38
C HIS A 50 -11.78 -3.19 -6.61
N GLU A 51 -12.55 -3.54 -5.58
CA GLU A 51 -13.53 -4.61 -5.65
C GLU A 51 -14.88 -4.12 -5.17
N PRO A 52 -15.86 -4.01 -6.03
CA PRO A 52 -17.19 -3.56 -5.58
C PRO A 52 -17.93 -4.68 -4.88
N TYR A 53 -18.70 -4.33 -3.86
CA TYR A 53 -19.57 -5.25 -3.17
C TYR A 53 -20.93 -4.58 -3.07
N GLY A 54 -21.84 -4.91 -3.96
CA GLY A 54 -23.14 -4.29 -3.99
C GLY A 54 -23.05 -2.86 -4.50
N GLU A 55 -23.99 -2.05 -4.09
CA GLU A 55 -24.09 -0.71 -4.65
C GLU A 55 -23.28 0.33 -3.92
N ILE A 56 -23.12 0.18 -2.63
CA ILE A 56 -22.47 1.21 -1.84
C ILE A 56 -21.23 0.73 -1.11
N ASN A 57 -20.94 -0.55 -1.11
CA ASN A 57 -19.76 -1.04 -0.45
C ASN A 57 -18.68 -1.41 -1.47
N PHE A 58 -17.45 -1.25 -1.11
CA PHE A 58 -16.35 -1.63 -1.98
C PHE A 58 -15.10 -1.91 -1.17
N GLY A 59 -14.24 -2.75 -1.70
CA GLY A 59 -12.96 -3.04 -1.08
C GLY A 59 -11.84 -2.44 -1.88
N VAL A 60 -10.77 -2.08 -1.20
CA VAL A 60 -9.55 -1.61 -1.84
C VAL A 60 -8.40 -2.40 -1.26
N SER A 61 -7.61 -3.02 -2.14
CA SER A 61 -6.38 -3.68 -1.74
C SER A 61 -5.21 -2.86 -2.21
N ILE A 62 -4.24 -2.65 -1.34
CA ILE A 62 -2.95 -2.08 -1.74
C ILE A 62 -1.96 -3.22 -1.67
N LYS A 63 -1.41 -3.61 -2.83
CA LYS A 63 -0.43 -4.66 -2.88
C LYS A 63 0.93 -4.06 -3.10
N ILE A 64 1.85 -4.34 -2.18
CA ILE A 64 3.19 -3.79 -2.23
C ILE A 64 4.17 -4.95 -2.30
N THR A 65 5.04 -4.91 -3.30
CA THR A 65 6.07 -5.90 -3.47
C THR A 65 7.42 -5.20 -3.42
N ILE A 66 8.32 -5.71 -2.59
CA ILE A 66 9.65 -5.15 -2.45
C ILE A 66 10.67 -6.24 -2.66
N ASN A 67 11.57 -6.00 -3.61
CA ASN A 67 12.70 -6.88 -3.84
C ASN A 67 13.96 -6.09 -3.59
N CYS A 68 14.81 -6.60 -2.71
CA CYS A 68 16.10 -5.98 -2.43
C CYS A 68 17.19 -6.92 -2.90
N LYS A 69 18.07 -6.45 -3.77
CA LYS A 69 19.16 -7.24 -4.32
C LYS A 69 20.48 -6.55 -4.11
N SER A 70 21.51 -7.35 -3.95
CA SER A 70 22.87 -6.83 -3.87
C SER A 70 23.30 -6.37 -5.25
N LYS A 71 23.85 -5.17 -5.36
CA LYS A 71 24.35 -4.68 -6.64
C LYS A 71 25.57 -5.48 -7.08
N LYS A 72 26.37 -5.90 -6.12
CA LYS A 72 27.62 -6.58 -6.41
C LYS A 72 27.39 -8.03 -6.77
N GLU A 73 26.63 -8.74 -5.95
CA GLU A 73 26.44 -10.17 -6.15
C GLU A 73 25.18 -10.49 -6.91
N LYS A 74 24.30 -9.52 -7.04
CA LYS A 74 23.05 -9.66 -7.79
C LYS A 74 22.11 -10.73 -7.27
N ASN A 75 22.33 -11.17 -6.05
CA ASN A 75 21.40 -12.10 -5.41
C ASN A 75 20.38 -11.35 -4.58
N THR A 76 19.27 -12.00 -4.30
CA THR A 76 18.21 -11.41 -3.50
C THR A 76 18.62 -11.40 -2.04
N ILE A 77 18.47 -10.24 -1.41
CA ILE A 77 18.76 -10.07 0.02
C ILE A 77 17.49 -10.32 0.81
N PHE A 78 16.38 -9.69 0.40
CA PHE A 78 15.09 -10.01 0.99
C PHE A 78 13.98 -9.76 -0.03
N HIS A 79 12.86 -10.39 0.20
CA HIS A 79 11.66 -10.23 -0.61
C HIS A 79 10.47 -10.06 0.34
N LEU A 80 9.66 -9.06 0.07
CA LEU A 80 8.51 -8.75 0.90
C LEU A 80 7.29 -8.52 0.02
N GLU A 81 6.16 -9.10 0.42
CA GLU A 81 4.89 -8.85 -0.25
C GLU A 81 3.85 -8.55 0.81
N LEU A 82 3.09 -7.51 0.61
CA LEU A 82 2.02 -7.12 1.51
C LEU A 82 0.76 -6.87 0.70
N ASP A 83 -0.35 -7.41 1.17
CA ASP A 83 -1.66 -7.09 0.62
C ASP A 83 -2.46 -6.53 1.80
N TYR A 84 -2.65 -5.22 1.81
CA TYR A 84 -3.39 -4.55 2.86
C TYR A 84 -4.75 -4.15 2.32
N TYR A 85 -5.80 -4.50 3.04
CA TYR A 85 -7.16 -4.40 2.56
C TYR A 85 -8.00 -3.49 3.42
N GLY A 86 -8.88 -2.71 2.79
CA GLY A 86 -9.87 -1.92 3.47
C GLY A 86 -11.23 -2.12 2.85
N LEU A 87 -12.24 -2.29 3.68
CA LEU A 87 -13.62 -2.37 3.24
C LEU A 87 -14.30 -1.06 3.59
N PHE A 88 -14.92 -0.46 2.59
CA PHE A 88 -15.50 0.87 2.72
C PHE A 88 -16.96 0.88 2.34
N LYS A 89 -17.67 1.84 2.89
CA LYS A 89 -19.03 2.12 2.53
C LYS A 89 -19.07 3.56 2.05
N SER A 90 -19.66 3.80 0.91
CA SER A 90 -19.82 5.13 0.38
C SER A 90 -21.19 5.65 0.79
N GLU A 91 -21.19 6.73 1.56
CA GLU A 91 -22.44 7.35 1.96
C GLU A 91 -22.56 8.65 1.22
N GLY A 92 -23.25 8.70 0.18
CA GLY A 92 -23.46 9.89 -0.58
C GLY A 92 -24.58 9.64 -1.53
N THR A 93 -25.21 10.69 -1.92
CA THR A 93 -26.30 10.56 -2.84
C THR A 93 -25.83 10.66 -4.26
N LYS A 94 -24.61 11.05 -4.50
CA LYS A 94 -24.14 11.22 -5.84
C LYS A 94 -23.43 10.02 -6.35
N LEU A 95 -23.54 9.76 -7.63
CA LEU A 95 -22.78 8.73 -8.27
C LEU A 95 -21.36 9.21 -8.38
N VAL A 96 -20.44 8.51 -7.80
CA VAL A 96 -19.03 8.86 -7.84
C VAL A 96 -18.31 7.84 -8.68
N ASP A 97 -17.34 8.33 -9.45
CA ASP A 97 -16.51 7.48 -10.28
C ASP A 97 -15.81 6.44 -9.38
N LYS A 98 -15.88 5.19 -9.82
CA LYS A 98 -15.26 4.10 -9.05
C LYS A 98 -13.77 4.29 -8.88
N ASN A 99 -13.09 4.85 -9.87
CA ASN A 99 -11.67 5.13 -9.75
C ASN A 99 -11.40 6.16 -8.67
N LYS A 100 -12.29 7.12 -8.54
CA LYS A 100 -12.13 8.13 -7.53
C LYS A 100 -12.35 7.55 -6.14
N LEU A 101 -13.32 6.65 -6.00
CA LEU A 101 -13.55 5.98 -4.73
C LEU A 101 -12.36 5.10 -4.36
N ALA A 102 -11.82 4.38 -5.33
CA ALA A 102 -10.66 3.54 -5.08
C ALA A 102 -9.45 4.37 -4.66
N SER A 103 -9.24 5.52 -5.30
CA SER A 103 -8.15 6.41 -4.94
C SER A 103 -8.30 6.95 -3.53
N GLU A 104 -9.51 7.32 -3.17
CA GLU A 104 -9.79 7.85 -1.85
C GLU A 104 -9.57 6.77 -0.79
N GLY A 105 -10.08 5.57 -1.04
CA GLY A 105 -9.89 4.46 -0.11
C GLY A 105 -8.42 4.10 0.04
N ALA A 106 -7.69 4.08 -1.06
CA ALA A 106 -6.25 3.78 -1.01
C ALA A 106 -5.52 4.83 -0.19
N ARG A 107 -5.88 6.10 -0.37
CA ARG A 107 -5.25 7.18 0.38
C ARG A 107 -5.47 7.02 1.88
N ILE A 108 -6.64 6.55 2.27
CA ILE A 108 -6.98 6.38 3.67
C ILE A 108 -6.17 5.24 4.30
N ILE A 109 -6.03 4.12 3.61
CA ILE A 109 -5.36 2.95 4.21
C ILE A 109 -3.86 2.90 3.96
N PHE A 110 -3.32 3.71 3.06
CA PHE A 110 -1.90 3.67 2.74
C PHE A 110 -0.99 3.91 3.96
N PRO A 111 -1.27 4.85 4.85
CA PRO A 111 -0.39 5.07 6.00
C PRO A 111 -0.22 3.82 6.87
N PHE A 112 -1.25 2.98 6.93
CA PHE A 112 -1.16 1.75 7.70
C PHE A 112 -0.26 0.73 6.99
N ALA A 113 -0.40 0.62 5.67
CA ALA A 113 0.46 -0.25 4.89
C ALA A 113 1.91 0.22 4.99
N ARG A 114 2.15 1.53 4.93
CA ARG A 114 3.49 2.09 5.05
C ARG A 114 4.11 1.75 6.40
N SER A 115 3.33 1.81 7.46
CA SER A 115 3.80 1.49 8.79
C SER A 115 4.21 0.02 8.90
N ILE A 116 3.44 -0.87 8.27
CA ILE A 116 3.75 -2.29 8.27
C ILE A 116 5.05 -2.55 7.55
N ILE A 117 5.25 -1.93 6.39
CA ILE A 117 6.48 -2.10 5.62
C ILE A 117 7.70 -1.65 6.44
N ALA A 118 7.60 -0.51 7.11
CA ALA A 118 8.69 0.00 7.93
C ALA A 118 9.00 -0.98 9.07
N SER A 119 7.96 -1.50 9.71
CA SER A 119 8.13 -2.41 10.84
C SER A 119 8.75 -3.74 10.41
N VAL A 120 8.28 -4.30 9.30
CA VAL A 120 8.80 -5.58 8.83
C VAL A 120 10.27 -5.46 8.42
N THR A 121 10.63 -4.41 7.69
CA THR A 121 12.02 -4.25 7.26
C THR A 121 12.92 -4.00 8.46
N GLN A 122 12.45 -3.24 9.44
CA GLN A 122 13.24 -3.00 10.64
C GLN A 122 13.43 -4.30 11.42
N ASN A 123 12.37 -5.07 11.60
CA ASN A 123 12.46 -6.35 12.28
C ASN A 123 13.25 -7.37 11.48
N GLY A 124 13.39 -7.15 10.20
CA GLY A 124 14.21 -7.99 9.34
C GLY A 124 15.70 -7.68 9.42
N GLY A 125 16.08 -6.69 10.23
CA GLY A 125 17.48 -6.36 10.42
C GLY A 125 18.00 -5.31 9.46
N PHE A 126 17.11 -4.57 8.79
CA PHE A 126 17.50 -3.52 7.86
C PHE A 126 17.07 -2.15 8.38
N MET A 127 17.55 -1.11 7.73
CA MET A 127 16.99 0.21 7.99
C MET A 127 15.54 0.17 7.57
N PRO A 128 14.63 0.72 8.36
CA PRO A 128 13.21 0.67 7.98
C PRO A 128 13.00 1.39 6.66
N ILE A 129 12.25 0.76 5.77
CA ILE A 129 11.89 1.38 4.51
C ILE A 129 10.66 2.22 4.76
N ILE A 130 10.80 3.52 4.54
CA ILE A 130 9.70 4.46 4.69
C ILE A 130 9.25 4.85 3.29
N LEU A 131 8.08 4.38 2.89
CA LEU A 131 7.57 4.65 1.56
C LEU A 131 7.17 6.12 1.46
N ASP A 132 7.49 6.72 0.32
CA ASP A 132 7.09 8.10 0.08
C ASP A 132 5.59 8.18 -0.14
N ASN A 133 5.05 9.36 -0.03
CA ASN A 133 3.64 9.56 -0.33
C ASN A 133 3.38 9.23 -1.80
N VAL A 134 2.30 8.50 -2.02
CA VAL A 134 1.92 8.07 -3.34
C VAL A 134 0.70 8.85 -3.78
N ASN A 135 0.71 9.26 -5.03
CA ASN A 135 -0.46 9.91 -5.61
C ASN A 135 -1.38 8.83 -6.16
N PHE A 136 -2.49 8.63 -5.51
CA PHE A 136 -3.43 7.58 -5.90
C PHE A 136 -4.51 8.07 -6.86
N ASN A 137 -4.20 9.10 -7.66
CA ASN A 137 -5.16 9.54 -8.67
C ASN A 137 -5.21 8.51 -9.78
N LEU A 138 -6.13 7.59 -9.65
CA LEU A 138 -6.28 6.55 -10.65
C LEU A 138 -7.06 7.10 -11.83
N THR A 139 -6.46 7.06 -12.99
CA THR A 139 -7.17 7.48 -14.18
C THR A 139 -7.66 6.23 -14.88
N LYS A 140 -8.63 6.43 -15.79
CA LYS A 140 -9.13 5.37 -16.49
C LYS A 140 -8.13 4.84 -17.34
N GLY A 141 -7.75 3.73 -17.22
CA GLY A 141 -6.72 3.16 -18.03
C GLY A 141 -7.20 2.56 -19.29
#